data_88a67d6873ff8865ebf12695a3c7458f
#
_entry.id   88a67d6873ff8865ebf12695a3c7458f
#
_cell.length_a   1.000
_cell.length_b   1.000
_cell.length_c   1.000
_cell.angle_alpha   90.00
_cell.angle_beta   90.00
_cell.angle_gamma   90.00
#
_symmetry.space_group_name_H-M   'P 1'
#
loop_
_entity.id
_entity.type
_entity.pdbx_description
1 polymer ?
#
loop_
_entity_poly.entity_id
_entity_poly.type
_entity_poly.pdbx_seq_one_letter_code
_entity_poly.pdbx_strand_id
1 'polypeptide(L)'
;MKQQNIQIDPNNTTAITCDECGSDKFRPIFFLRKVSRFITGEADDRIIPIDTLACLKCDHVNDDMNATKNLDNNQNKTKQNG
;
A
#
# COMPACT_ATOMS: atom_id res chain seq x y z
N MET A 1 -10.57 -21.66 1.62
CA MET A 1 -10.92 -21.41 1.55
C MET A 1 -11.74 -21.02 1.32
N LYS A 2 -12.18 -20.91 1.28
CA LYS A 2 -12.90 -20.72 1.07
C LYS A 2 -13.48 -19.84 1.03
N GLN A 3 -13.63 -19.17 1.07
CA GLN A 3 -14.19 -18.41 0.96
C GLN A 3 -14.69 -18.00 0.10
N GLN A 4 -14.68 -17.95 -0.40
CA GLN A 4 -15.11 -17.50 -1.40
C GLN A 4 -16.50 -17.54 -1.80
N ASN A 5 -17.33 -17.83 -1.25
CA ASN A 5 -18.74 -17.84 -1.52
C ASN A 5 -19.44 -16.53 -1.26
N ILE A 6 -18.68 -15.54 -0.95
CA ILE A 6 -19.25 -14.22 -0.71
C ILE A 6 -19.67 -13.63 -2.04
N GLN A 7 -20.91 -13.30 -2.16
CA GLN A 7 -21.40 -12.61 -3.33
C GLN A 7 -21.56 -11.15 -3.01
N ILE A 8 -20.83 -10.35 -3.76
CA ILE A 8 -20.83 -8.92 -3.52
C ILE A 8 -21.72 -8.24 -4.54
N ASP A 9 -22.75 -7.58 -4.05
CA ASP A 9 -23.65 -6.80 -4.89
C ASP A 9 -23.02 -5.43 -5.07
N PRO A 10 -22.74 -5.03 -6.30
CA PRO A 10 -22.13 -3.70 -6.52
C PRO A 10 -22.94 -2.57 -5.91
N ASN A 11 -24.25 -2.76 -5.77
CA ASN A 11 -25.09 -1.73 -5.19
C ASN A 11 -24.86 -1.55 -3.69
N ASN A 12 -24.18 -2.52 -3.08
CA ASN A 12 -23.87 -2.45 -1.65
C ASN A 12 -22.46 -1.99 -1.39
N THR A 13 -21.80 -1.48 -2.40
CA THR A 13 -20.42 -1.02 -2.24
C THR A 13 -20.37 0.50 -2.33
N THR A 14 -19.26 1.04 -1.86
CA THR A 14 -19.05 2.48 -1.87
C THR A 14 -17.87 2.79 -2.78
N ALA A 15 -18.04 3.74 -3.67
CA ALA A 15 -16.98 4.15 -4.55
C ALA A 15 -15.87 4.82 -3.75
N ILE A 16 -14.63 4.54 -4.16
CA ILE A 16 -13.46 5.19 -3.58
C ILE A 16 -13.00 6.24 -4.58
N THR A 17 -12.78 7.44 -4.09
CA THR A 17 -12.32 8.52 -4.93
C THR A 17 -10.97 9.03 -4.43
N CYS A 18 -10.23 9.63 -5.34
CA CYS A 18 -8.94 10.21 -5.01
C CYS A 18 -9.13 11.40 -4.07
N ASP A 19 -8.35 11.42 -3.00
CA ASP A 19 -8.43 12.51 -2.01
C ASP A 19 -8.00 13.84 -2.59
N GLU A 20 -7.21 13.82 -3.65
CA GLU A 20 -6.67 15.05 -4.22
C GLU A 20 -7.50 15.58 -5.37
N CYS A 21 -7.89 14.71 -6.31
CA CYS A 21 -8.57 15.19 -7.52
C CYS A 21 -9.98 14.66 -7.69
N GLY A 22 -10.41 13.74 -6.85
CA GLY A 22 -11.76 13.22 -6.90
C GLY A 22 -12.02 12.17 -7.95
N SER A 23 -11.00 11.74 -8.67
CA SER A 23 -11.17 10.69 -9.67
C SER A 23 -11.50 9.36 -9.00
N ASP A 24 -12.29 8.54 -9.67
CA ASP A 24 -12.65 7.23 -9.14
C ASP A 24 -11.89 6.11 -9.83
N LYS A 25 -10.86 6.42 -10.59
CA LYS A 25 -10.10 5.42 -11.32
C LYS A 25 -8.68 5.36 -10.81
N PHE A 26 -8.18 4.15 -10.62
CA PHE A 26 -6.87 3.91 -10.03
C PHE A 26 -6.13 2.89 -10.86
N ARG A 27 -4.81 2.87 -10.72
CA ARG A 27 -3.97 1.88 -11.36
C ARG A 27 -3.06 1.25 -10.31
N PRO A 28 -2.68 -0.01 -10.53
CA PRO A 28 -1.78 -0.66 -9.59
C PRO A 28 -0.36 -0.13 -9.75
N ILE A 29 0.31 0.05 -8.63
CA ILE A 29 1.73 0.39 -8.60
C ILE A 29 2.39 -0.42 -7.51
N PHE A 30 3.72 -0.40 -7.49
CA PHE A 30 4.47 -1.07 -6.46
C PHE A 30 5.40 -0.08 -5.79
N PHE A 31 5.40 -0.07 -4.47
CA PHE A 31 6.48 0.54 -3.73
C PHE A 31 7.54 -0.53 -3.51
N LEU A 32 8.80 -0.18 -3.66
CA LEU A 32 9.88 -1.11 -3.43
C LEU A 32 10.54 -0.78 -2.10
N ARG A 33 10.61 -1.76 -1.23
CA ARG A 33 11.25 -1.61 0.07
C ARG A 33 12.48 -2.49 0.11
N LYS A 34 13.53 -2.00 0.73
CA LYS A 34 14.77 -2.75 0.84
C LYS A 34 14.93 -3.27 2.26
N VAL A 35 15.26 -4.55 2.36
CA VAL A 35 15.56 -5.16 3.63
C VAL A 35 17.06 -5.45 3.66
N SER A 36 17.72 -4.96 4.70
CA SER A 36 19.15 -5.12 4.83
C SER A 36 19.52 -6.59 4.97
N ARG A 37 20.60 -6.98 4.32
CA ARG A 37 21.11 -8.33 4.43
C ARG A 37 21.52 -8.65 5.87
N PHE A 38 21.83 -7.65 6.64
CA PHE A 38 22.20 -7.87 8.04
C PHE A 38 21.01 -8.33 8.87
N ILE A 39 19.79 -8.00 8.41
CA ILE A 39 18.60 -8.47 9.07
C ILE A 39 18.24 -9.87 8.62
N THR A 40 18.36 -10.14 7.33
CA THR A 40 17.92 -11.41 6.76
C THR A 40 18.99 -12.48 6.84
N GLY A 41 20.25 -12.08 6.97
CA GLY A 41 21.34 -13.04 6.95
C GLY A 41 21.72 -13.50 5.56
N GLU A 42 21.22 -12.85 4.53
CA GLU A 42 21.50 -13.22 3.16
C GLU A 42 22.76 -12.52 2.65
N ALA A 43 23.19 -12.92 1.47
CA ALA A 43 24.40 -12.34 0.88
C ALA A 43 24.17 -10.91 0.44
N ASP A 44 22.95 -10.61 0.00
CA ASP A 44 22.61 -9.30 -0.54
C ASP A 44 21.35 -8.77 0.11
N ASP A 45 21.18 -7.46 0.02
CA ASP A 45 19.94 -6.84 0.45
C ASP A 45 18.78 -7.36 -0.40
N ARG A 46 17.62 -7.43 0.20
CA ARG A 46 16.45 -7.93 -0.48
C ARG A 46 15.51 -6.79 -0.82
N ILE A 47 14.98 -6.82 -2.02
CA ILE A 47 13.97 -5.84 -2.45
C ILE A 47 12.62 -6.50 -2.38
N ILE A 48 11.68 -5.84 -1.71
CA ILE A 48 10.32 -6.36 -1.53
C ILE A 48 9.35 -5.40 -2.19
N PRO A 49 8.57 -5.88 -3.16
CA PRO A 49 7.53 -5.04 -3.76
C PRO A 49 6.27 -5.08 -2.91
N ILE A 50 5.65 -3.91 -2.75
CA ILE A 50 4.40 -3.79 -2.00
C ILE A 50 3.37 -3.18 -2.92
N ASP A 51 2.30 -3.92 -3.17
CA ASP A 51 1.22 -3.49 -4.06
C ASP A 51 0.45 -2.35 -3.45
N THR A 52 0.11 -1.38 -4.27
CA THR A 52 -0.82 -0.36 -3.86
C THR A 52 -1.49 0.20 -5.11
N LEU A 53 -2.39 1.16 -4.90
CA LEU A 53 -3.14 1.76 -5.99
C LEU A 53 -2.91 3.26 -6.00
N ALA A 54 -2.65 3.80 -7.16
CA ALA A 54 -2.48 5.24 -7.35
C ALA A 54 -3.57 5.76 -8.27
N CYS A 55 -3.96 6.99 -8.06
CA CYS A 55 -4.96 7.62 -8.90
C CYS A 55 -4.48 7.63 -10.35
N LEU A 56 -5.35 7.19 -11.25
CA LEU A 56 -5.00 7.13 -12.67
C LEU A 56 -4.78 8.52 -13.23
N LYS A 57 -5.42 9.51 -12.65
CA LYS A 57 -5.39 10.86 -13.20
C LYS A 57 -4.27 11.72 -12.65
N CYS A 58 -4.03 11.67 -11.34
CA CYS A 58 -3.03 12.54 -10.72
C CYS A 58 -1.94 11.79 -9.99
N ASP A 59 -1.98 10.47 -9.98
CA ASP A 59 -0.97 9.60 -9.36
C ASP A 59 -0.93 9.67 -7.84
N HIS A 60 -1.87 10.36 -7.23
CA HIS A 60 -1.93 10.40 -5.78
C HIS A 60 -2.30 9.03 -5.22
N VAL A 61 -1.71 8.68 -4.11
CA VAL A 61 -2.07 7.45 -3.39
C VAL A 61 -2.81 7.86 -2.13
N ASN A 62 -4.09 7.49 -2.04
CA ASN A 62 -4.87 7.79 -0.86
C ASN A 62 -4.24 7.15 0.36
N ASP A 63 -4.35 7.81 1.50
CA ASP A 63 -3.79 7.29 2.74
C ASP A 63 -4.34 5.91 3.06
N ASP A 64 -5.61 5.69 2.78
CA ASP A 64 -6.24 4.41 3.06
C ASP A 64 -5.63 3.27 2.27
N MET A 65 -5.08 3.60 1.10
CA MET A 65 -4.55 2.59 0.20
C MET A 65 -3.03 2.53 0.21
N ASN A 66 -2.39 3.37 0.98
CA ASN A 66 -0.93 3.43 1.02
C ASN A 66 -0.41 2.38 1.97
N ALA A 67 0.00 1.25 1.41
CA ALA A 67 0.45 0.12 2.23
C ALA A 67 1.73 0.40 2.98
N THR A 68 2.49 1.41 2.56
CA THR A 68 3.76 1.71 3.21
C THR A 68 3.66 2.83 4.24
N LYS A 69 2.53 3.49 4.32
CA LYS A 69 2.41 4.65 5.19
C LYS A 69 2.68 4.30 6.64
N ASN A 70 2.06 3.24 7.11
CA ASN A 70 2.23 2.84 8.50
C ASN A 70 3.63 2.36 8.79
N LEU A 71 4.28 1.77 7.80
CA LEU A 71 5.64 1.31 7.99
C LEU A 71 6.57 2.48 8.27
N ASP A 72 6.45 3.53 7.48
CA ASP A 72 7.28 4.70 7.67
C ASP A 72 6.97 5.39 8.99
N ASN A 73 5.70 5.47 9.35
CA ASN A 73 5.31 6.06 10.61
C ASN A 73 5.87 5.28 11.78
N ASN A 74 5.83 3.97 11.69
CA ASN A 74 6.37 3.13 12.75
C ASN A 74 7.86 3.33 12.90
N GLN A 75 8.57 3.44 11.80
CA GLN A 75 9.99 3.69 11.86
C GLN A 75 10.30 5.01 12.52
N ASN A 76 9.51 6.01 12.19
CA ASN A 76 9.71 7.32 12.79
C ASN A 76 9.48 7.29 14.28
N LYS A 77 8.46 6.58 14.70
CA LYS A 77 8.21 6.44 16.14
C LYS A 77 9.35 5.74 16.83
N THR A 78 9.85 4.70 16.19
CA THR A 78 10.96 3.96 16.78
C THR A 78 12.16 4.85 16.96
N LYS A 79 12.46 5.66 15.96
CA LYS A 79 13.57 6.57 16.09
C LYS A 79 13.36 7.58 17.18
N GLN A 80 12.15 8.07 17.30
CA GLN A 80 11.85 9.05 18.32
C GLN A 80 11.96 8.47 19.71
N ASN A 81 11.64 7.22 19.81
CA ASN A 81 11.66 6.57 21.09
C ASN A 81 13.03 6.06 21.46
N GLY A 82 13.89 6.07 20.54
CA GLY A 82 15.20 5.56 20.85
C GLY A 82 15.79 5.17 19.63
#